data_d69a59eb591057136d0ee57b7cc5fb10
#
_entry.id   d69a59eb591057136d0ee57b7cc5fb10
#
_cell.length_a   1.000
_cell.length_b   1.000
_cell.length_c   1.000
_cell.angle_alpha   90.00
_cell.angle_beta   90.00
_cell.angle_gamma   90.00
#
_symmetry.space_group_name_H-M   'P 1'
#
loop_
_entity.id
_entity.type
_entity.pdbx_description
1 polymer ?
#
loop_
_entity_poly.entity_id
_entity_poly.type
_entity_poly.pdbx_seq_one_letter_code
_entity_poly.pdbx_strand_id
1 'polypeptide(L)'
;MELESSTKEQIEKMIGDNEVFLFMKGNPDFPMCGFSSVASAILKKTGVEFGHCNVLDDNNIREGIKTFSNWPTIPQLYIKNEFVGGCDIMKEMAESGELLELLNTCLLYTSPSPRDGW
;
A
#
# COMPACT_ATOMS: atom_id res chain seq x y z
N MET A 1 11.40 17.93 8.57
CA MET A 1 11.05 18.54 7.30
C MET A 1 9.55 18.63 7.16
N GLU A 2 9.05 19.76 6.72
CA GLU A 2 7.62 19.90 6.63
C GLU A 2 7.10 19.34 5.33
N LEU A 3 5.93 18.76 5.39
CA LEU A 3 5.30 18.22 4.21
C LEU A 3 4.62 19.34 3.43
N GLU A 4 4.96 19.51 2.16
CA GLU A 4 4.35 20.53 1.36
C GLU A 4 2.89 20.22 1.10
N SER A 5 2.05 21.25 1.06
CA SER A 5 0.62 21.07 0.83
C SER A 5 0.32 20.33 -0.48
N SER A 6 1.02 20.70 -1.54
CA SER A 6 0.77 20.05 -2.83
C SER A 6 1.16 18.58 -2.82
N THR A 7 2.24 18.23 -2.14
CA THR A 7 2.66 16.84 -2.03
C THR A 7 1.67 16.07 -1.18
N LYS A 8 1.19 16.68 -0.10
CA LYS A 8 0.20 16.04 0.77
C LYS A 8 -1.08 15.76 -0.01
N GLU A 9 -1.53 16.71 -0.82
CA GLU A 9 -2.73 16.54 -1.63
C GLU A 9 -2.56 15.41 -2.64
N GLN A 10 -1.39 15.31 -3.25
CA GLN A 10 -1.12 14.24 -4.20
C GLN A 10 -1.17 12.87 -3.52
N ILE A 11 -0.57 12.76 -2.33
CA ILE A 11 -0.59 11.51 -1.58
C ILE A 11 -2.01 11.15 -1.20
N GLU A 12 -2.76 12.11 -0.67
CA GLU A 12 -4.14 11.88 -0.26
C GLU A 12 -5.01 11.45 -1.43
N LYS A 13 -4.78 12.03 -2.60
CA LYS A 13 -5.53 11.66 -3.77
C LYS A 13 -5.22 10.23 -4.21
N MET A 14 -3.93 9.87 -4.20
CA MET A 14 -3.54 8.52 -4.58
C MET A 14 -4.15 7.46 -3.68
N ILE A 15 -4.08 7.66 -2.38
CA ILE A 15 -4.63 6.68 -1.46
C ILE A 15 -6.16 6.74 -1.40
N GLY A 16 -6.73 7.88 -1.74
CA GLY A 16 -8.18 8.03 -1.77
C GLY A 16 -8.83 7.44 -3.01
N ASP A 17 -8.09 7.39 -4.12
CA ASP A 17 -8.62 6.86 -5.38
C ASP A 17 -8.53 5.32 -5.45
N ASN A 18 -7.84 4.72 -4.51
CA ASN A 18 -7.63 3.27 -4.50
C ASN A 18 -7.89 2.71 -3.12
N GLU A 19 -8.61 1.62 -3.02
CA GLU A 19 -8.85 1.01 -1.72
C GLU A 19 -7.58 0.43 -1.14
N VAL A 20 -6.71 -0.09 -2.01
CA VAL A 20 -5.42 -0.64 -1.60
C VAL A 20 -4.35 0.08 -2.40
N PHE A 21 -3.40 0.70 -1.73
CA PHE A 21 -2.34 1.44 -2.42
C PHE A 21 -0.98 1.16 -1.80
N LEU A 22 0.02 0.95 -2.64
CA LEU A 22 1.38 0.65 -2.20
C LEU A 22 2.37 1.69 -2.72
N PHE A 23 3.08 2.36 -1.80
CA PHE A 23 4.20 3.22 -2.18
C PHE A 23 5.43 2.33 -2.12
N MET A 24 6.15 2.23 -3.22
CA MET A 24 7.29 1.32 -3.32
C MET A 24 8.41 1.89 -4.15
N LYS A 25 9.55 1.24 -4.15
CA LYS A 25 10.67 1.61 -5.03
C LYS A 25 10.57 0.71 -6.25
N GLY A 26 10.40 1.32 -7.40
CA GLY A 26 10.11 0.61 -8.63
C GLY A 26 8.61 0.40 -8.79
N ASN A 27 8.23 -0.66 -9.45
CA ASN A 27 6.82 -0.99 -9.63
C ASN A 27 6.64 -2.51 -9.42
N PRO A 28 5.40 -3.00 -9.37
CA PRO A 28 5.19 -4.42 -9.07
C PRO A 28 5.83 -5.38 -10.06
N ASP A 29 6.02 -4.95 -11.31
CA ASP A 29 6.64 -5.80 -12.31
C ASP A 29 8.16 -5.70 -12.27
N PHE A 30 8.70 -4.55 -11.84
CA PHE A 30 10.12 -4.32 -11.75
C PHE A 30 10.47 -3.63 -10.45
N PRO A 31 10.40 -4.35 -9.32
CA PRO A 31 10.74 -3.75 -8.03
C PRO A 31 12.23 -3.42 -7.98
N MET A 32 12.55 -2.27 -7.44
CA MET A 32 13.93 -1.79 -7.37
C MET A 32 14.54 -1.92 -5.98
N CYS A 33 13.89 -2.65 -5.11
CA CYS A 33 14.36 -2.84 -3.74
C CYS A 33 13.81 -4.18 -3.26
N GLY A 34 14.59 -4.92 -2.52
CA GLY A 34 14.17 -6.22 -2.00
C GLY A 34 12.91 -6.14 -1.14
N PHE A 35 12.82 -5.11 -0.30
CA PHE A 35 11.63 -4.95 0.54
C PHE A 35 10.39 -4.62 -0.30
N SER A 36 10.55 -3.79 -1.34
CA SER A 36 9.45 -3.47 -2.23
C SER A 36 9.02 -4.70 -3.04
N SER A 37 9.99 -5.55 -3.39
CA SER A 37 9.71 -6.78 -4.12
C SER A 37 8.84 -7.70 -3.26
N VAL A 38 9.18 -7.86 -1.99
CA VAL A 38 8.42 -8.71 -1.09
C VAL A 38 7.01 -8.15 -0.87
N ALA A 39 6.91 -6.84 -0.65
CA ALA A 39 5.62 -6.20 -0.42
C ALA A 39 4.68 -6.37 -1.62
N SER A 40 5.18 -6.11 -2.83
CA SER A 40 4.35 -6.24 -4.02
C SER A 40 3.98 -7.70 -4.28
N ALA A 41 4.90 -8.63 -4.01
CA ALA A 41 4.63 -10.05 -4.19
C ALA A 41 3.53 -10.52 -3.23
N ILE A 42 3.54 -10.04 -2.00
CA ILE A 42 2.50 -10.37 -1.03
C ILE A 42 1.14 -9.92 -1.53
N LEU A 43 1.04 -8.68 -2.03
CA LEU A 43 -0.23 -8.18 -2.55
C LEU A 43 -0.68 -8.93 -3.80
N LYS A 44 0.25 -9.25 -4.70
CA LYS A 44 -0.10 -10.02 -5.89
C LYS A 44 -0.63 -11.39 -5.51
N LYS A 45 -0.06 -11.99 -4.47
CA LYS A 45 -0.46 -13.31 -4.05
C LYS A 45 -1.87 -13.32 -3.47
N THR A 46 -2.33 -12.21 -2.90
CA THR A 46 -3.69 -12.13 -2.38
C THR A 46 -4.72 -12.04 -3.49
N GLY A 47 -4.30 -11.68 -4.70
CA GLY A 47 -5.22 -11.51 -5.82
C GLY A 47 -5.93 -10.17 -5.83
N VAL A 48 -5.64 -9.28 -4.89
CA VAL A 48 -6.33 -8.00 -4.81
C VAL A 48 -5.74 -7.02 -5.83
N GLU A 49 -6.59 -6.16 -6.37
CA GLU A 49 -6.10 -5.11 -7.25
C GLU A 49 -5.63 -3.98 -6.36
N PHE A 50 -4.50 -3.41 -6.67
CA PHE A 50 -3.96 -2.31 -5.89
C PHE A 50 -3.27 -1.27 -6.78
N GLY A 51 -3.35 -0.01 -6.35
CA GLY A 51 -2.60 1.05 -6.99
C GLY A 51 -1.19 1.08 -6.45
N HIS A 52 -0.28 1.68 -7.15
CA HIS A 52 1.09 1.79 -6.69
C HIS A 52 1.73 3.09 -7.17
N CYS A 53 2.77 3.50 -6.48
CA CYS A 53 3.54 4.67 -6.85
C CYS A 53 5.02 4.33 -6.70
N ASN A 54 5.79 4.59 -7.76
CA ASN A 54 7.24 4.42 -7.69
C ASN A 54 7.83 5.70 -7.12
N VAL A 55 8.20 5.67 -5.86
CA VAL A 55 8.72 6.86 -5.18
C VAL A 55 10.09 7.30 -5.72
N LEU A 56 10.74 6.46 -6.51
CA LEU A 56 12.00 6.84 -7.13
C LEU A 56 11.81 7.85 -8.26
N ASP A 57 10.58 7.92 -8.81
CA ASP A 57 10.28 8.85 -9.88
C ASP A 57 9.98 10.25 -9.37
N ASP A 58 9.66 10.39 -8.10
CA ASP A 58 9.31 11.69 -7.53
C ASP A 58 9.85 11.81 -6.12
N ASN A 59 10.93 12.54 -5.98
CA ASN A 59 11.57 12.70 -4.69
C ASN A 59 10.69 13.41 -3.66
N ASN A 60 9.79 14.27 -4.12
CA ASN A 60 8.87 14.95 -3.20
C ASN A 60 7.92 13.93 -2.56
N ILE A 61 7.43 12.99 -3.35
CA ILE A 61 6.58 11.93 -2.82
C ILE A 61 7.40 11.02 -1.91
N ARG A 62 8.62 10.69 -2.32
CA ARG A 62 9.48 9.81 -1.54
C ARG A 62 9.72 10.35 -0.13
N GLU A 63 10.07 11.62 -0.04
CA GLU A 63 10.31 12.24 1.26
C GLU A 63 9.00 12.59 1.97
N GLY A 64 8.01 13.03 1.21
CA GLY A 64 6.73 13.44 1.76
C GLY A 64 5.95 12.31 2.40
N ILE A 65 6.01 11.12 1.82
CA ILE A 65 5.26 9.99 2.36
C ILE A 65 5.77 9.58 3.74
N LYS A 66 7.06 9.76 3.98
CA LYS A 66 7.64 9.45 5.29
C LYS A 66 7.10 10.39 6.35
N THR A 67 6.97 11.66 5.99
CA THR A 67 6.41 12.67 6.90
C THR A 67 4.90 12.44 7.07
N PHE A 68 4.22 12.16 5.98
CA PHE A 68 2.77 11.93 5.98
C PHE A 68 2.37 10.78 6.90
N SER A 69 3.10 9.69 6.83
CA SER A 69 2.80 8.50 7.61
C SER A 69 3.50 8.46 8.97
N ASN A 70 4.47 9.33 9.15
CA ASN A 70 5.35 9.31 10.30
C ASN A 70 6.08 7.96 10.37
N TRP A 71 6.40 7.40 9.22
CA TRP A 71 7.07 6.09 9.10
C TRP A 71 8.30 6.27 8.19
N PRO A 72 9.47 5.90 8.64
CA PRO A 72 10.72 6.27 7.94
C PRO A 72 11.11 5.46 6.72
N THR A 73 10.43 4.38 6.46
CA THR A 73 10.88 3.48 5.40
C THR A 73 9.84 3.24 4.33
N ILE A 74 10.30 2.76 3.19
CA ILE A 74 9.47 2.34 2.08
C ILE A 74 9.81 0.88 1.82
N PRO A 75 8.84 0.03 1.53
CA PRO A 75 7.48 0.32 1.06
C PRO A 75 6.51 0.65 2.18
N GLN A 76 5.39 1.25 1.80
CA GLN A 76 4.31 1.56 2.74
C GLN A 76 2.98 1.17 2.12
N LEU A 77 2.17 0.43 2.84
CA LEU A 77 0.86 -0.03 2.39
C LEU A 77 -0.25 0.78 3.05
N TYR A 78 -1.21 1.20 2.23
CA TYR A 78 -2.41 1.89 2.71
C TYR A 78 -3.64 1.10 2.27
N ILE A 79 -4.60 0.93 3.17
CA ILE A 79 -5.87 0.28 2.85
C ILE A 79 -6.98 1.17 3.38
N LYS A 80 -7.88 1.56 2.49
CA LYS A 80 -8.99 2.47 2.81
C LYS A 80 -8.51 3.74 3.48
N ASN A 81 -7.49 4.36 2.90
CA ASN A 81 -6.91 5.60 3.39
C ASN A 81 -6.15 5.47 4.71
N GLU A 82 -6.02 4.28 5.23
CA GLU A 82 -5.31 4.09 6.49
C GLU A 82 -3.95 3.45 6.27
N PHE A 83 -2.95 3.96 6.95
CA PHE A 83 -1.61 3.39 6.88
C PHE A 83 -1.61 2.03 7.59
N VAL A 84 -1.18 1.00 6.89
CA VAL A 84 -1.12 -0.35 7.45
C VAL A 84 0.27 -0.65 7.99
N GLY A 85 1.28 -0.38 7.19
CA GLY A 85 2.65 -0.65 7.61
C GLY A 85 3.58 -0.89 6.45
N GLY A 86 4.79 -1.28 6.77
CA GLY A 86 5.81 -1.57 5.78
C GLY A 86 5.92 -3.07 5.50
N CYS A 87 7.02 -3.46 4.89
CA CYS A 87 7.25 -4.84 4.49
C CYS A 87 7.15 -5.83 5.65
N ASP A 88 7.75 -5.50 6.79
CA ASP A 88 7.73 -6.42 7.94
C ASP A 88 6.32 -6.65 8.46
N ILE A 89 5.56 -5.58 8.56
CA ILE A 89 4.17 -5.67 9.03
C ILE A 89 3.34 -6.47 8.04
N MET A 90 3.54 -6.22 6.74
CA MET A 90 2.82 -6.96 5.71
C MET A 90 3.13 -8.45 5.78
N LYS A 91 4.39 -8.81 6.04
CA LYS A 91 4.77 -10.21 6.15
C LYS A 91 4.09 -10.86 7.35
N GLU A 92 4.08 -10.20 8.48
CA GLU A 92 3.45 -10.73 9.68
C GLU A 92 1.95 -10.91 9.46
N MET A 93 1.31 -9.92 8.87
CA MET A 93 -0.12 -9.97 8.61
C MET A 93 -0.47 -11.05 7.58
N ALA A 94 0.40 -11.25 6.60
CA ALA A 94 0.18 -12.29 5.59
C ALA A 94 0.31 -13.67 6.23
N GLU A 95 1.27 -13.86 7.11
CA GLU A 95 1.47 -15.14 7.77
C GLU A 95 0.36 -15.47 8.76
N SER A 96 -0.17 -14.49 9.44
CA SER A 96 -1.22 -14.70 10.42
C SER A 96 -2.62 -14.77 9.80
N GLY A 97 -2.75 -14.35 8.53
CA GLY A 97 -4.05 -14.30 7.87
C GLY A 97 -4.75 -12.97 8.05
N GLU A 98 -4.21 -12.07 8.88
CA GLU A 98 -4.84 -10.78 9.12
C GLU A 98 -4.92 -9.92 7.87
N LEU A 99 -3.93 -10.01 6.99
CA LEU A 99 -3.93 -9.21 5.78
C LEU A 99 -5.09 -9.62 4.87
N LEU A 100 -5.31 -10.91 4.70
CA LEU A 100 -6.41 -11.39 3.88
C LEU A 100 -7.75 -11.01 4.51
N GLU A 101 -7.85 -11.07 5.83
CA GLU A 101 -9.08 -10.68 6.50
C GLU A 101 -9.35 -9.19 6.28
N LEU A 102 -8.34 -8.37 6.40
CA LEU A 102 -8.49 -6.93 6.20
C LEU A 102 -8.89 -6.62 4.76
N LEU A 103 -8.24 -7.26 3.80
CA LEU A 103 -8.55 -7.06 2.39
C LEU A 103 -9.96 -7.56 2.06
N ASN A 104 -10.35 -8.69 2.63
CA ASN A 104 -11.68 -9.22 2.38
C ASN A 104 -12.75 -8.31 2.96
N THR A 105 -12.52 -7.72 4.11
CA THR A 105 -13.45 -6.79 4.72
C THR A 105 -13.66 -5.57 3.81
N CYS A 106 -12.57 -5.06 3.23
CA CYS A 106 -12.67 -3.95 2.32
C CYS A 106 -13.40 -4.32 1.04
N LEU A 107 -13.10 -5.51 0.51
CA LEU A 107 -13.69 -5.89 -0.75
C LEU A 107 -15.13 -6.35 -0.62
N LEU A 108 -15.51 -6.87 0.54
CA LEU A 108 -16.86 -7.34 0.71
C LEU A 108 -17.82 -6.19 0.61
N TYR A 109 -17.35 -5.01 0.87
CA TYR A 109 -18.14 -3.86 0.81
C TYR A 109 -18.52 -3.58 -0.62
N THR A 110 -17.62 -3.87 -1.53
CA THR A 110 -17.87 -3.55 -2.92
C THR A 110 -18.23 -4.79 -3.68
N SER A 111 -17.92 -5.96 -3.16
CA SER A 111 -18.11 -7.15 -3.91
C SER A 111 -18.96 -8.06 -3.11
N PRO A 112 -20.14 -8.14 -3.41
CA PRO A 112 -21.06 -8.85 -2.68
C PRO A 112 -20.78 -10.22 -2.55
N SER A 113 -20.65 -10.82 -2.41
CA SER A 113 -20.80 -11.96 -2.32
C SER A 113 -20.33 -13.04 -2.56
N PRO A 114 -19.59 -13.09 -3.12
CA PRO A 114 -19.10 -14.30 -3.52
C PRO A 114 -18.81 -15.05 -2.31
N ARG A 115 -18.63 -14.44 -1.37
CA ARG A 115 -18.26 -15.03 -0.35
C ARG A 115 -19.21 -15.85 0.10
N ASP A 116 -20.36 -15.68 -0.23
CA ASP A 116 -21.30 -16.47 0.20
C ASP A 116 -21.06 -17.76 -0.11
N GLY A 117 -20.50 -17.95 -1.09
CA GLY A 117 -20.24 -19.22 -1.48
C GLY A 117 -19.06 -19.73 -0.72
N TRP A 118 -18.54 -18.99 0.05
CA TRP A 118 -17.41 -19.52 0.74
C TRP A 118 -17.74 -19.95 2.09
#